data_8c5f73f9f73deb01ff49dc1f650b699d
#
_entry.id   8c5f73f9f73deb01ff49dc1f650b699d
#
_cell.length_a   1.000
_cell.length_b   1.000
_cell.length_c   1.000
_cell.angle_alpha   90.00
_cell.angle_beta   90.00
_cell.angle_gamma   90.00
#
_symmetry.space_group_name_H-M   'P 1'
#
loop_
_entity.id
_entity.type
_entity.pdbx_description
1 polymer ?
#
loop_
_entity_poly.entity_id
_entity_poly.type
_entity_poly.pdbx_seq_one_letter_code
_entity_poly.pdbx_strand_id
1 'polypeptide(L)'
;MAREVIGTCCVQSLQMNDIRHNNASIKHFVREHLGCACPDEVFENISATEQSDIFSSASTVYEIGGRLFVAVFVPADWLDMAGHLGKLVEAGKQFRDQHGYNRFRMVIATEDNDAENGLRRIFNDLPGIDDKTHLHVIKPGLLPW
;
A
#
# COMPACT_ATOMS: atom_id res chain seq x y z
N MET A 1 -15.26 -23.25 22.33
CA MET A 1 -15.21 -23.25 21.90
C MET A 1 -15.13 -23.07 21.60
N ALA A 2 -14.71 -23.04 21.32
CA ALA A 2 -14.54 -22.91 20.73
C ALA A 2 -14.48 -22.83 20.36
N ARG A 3 -14.27 -22.90 20.23
CA ARG A 3 -14.29 -22.86 19.64
C ARG A 3 -13.95 -22.77 19.32
N GLU A 4 -13.55 -22.83 19.26
CA GLU A 4 -13.34 -22.73 18.74
C GLU A 4 -12.79 -22.57 18.54
N VAL A 5 -12.40 -22.83 18.91
CA VAL A 5 -12.01 -22.75 18.48
C VAL A 5 -11.42 -22.76 18.22
N ILE A 6 -10.77 -23.21 18.33
CA ILE A 6 -10.26 -23.22 17.80
C ILE A 6 -9.77 -23.24 16.88
N GLY A 7 -8.76 -23.73 16.90
CA GLY A 7 -8.23 -23.71 15.57
C GLY A 7 -8.84 -22.70 14.66
N THR A 8 -9.45 -21.85 15.23
CA THR A 8 -10.25 -20.87 14.57
C THR A 8 -9.54 -19.55 14.40
N CYS A 9 -8.32 -19.39 14.91
CA CYS A 9 -7.69 -18.08 14.88
C CYS A 9 -7.37 -17.62 13.44
N CYS A 10 -6.98 -18.54 12.55
CA CYS A 10 -6.70 -18.17 11.17
C CYS A 10 -7.96 -17.71 10.46
N VAL A 11 -9.07 -18.37 10.74
CA VAL A 11 -10.35 -17.99 10.16
C VAL A 11 -10.75 -16.58 10.62
N GLN A 12 -10.52 -16.28 11.88
CA GLN A 12 -10.83 -14.96 12.40
C GLN A 12 -10.01 -13.87 11.73
N SER A 13 -8.74 -14.14 11.47
CA SER A 13 -7.89 -13.18 10.78
C SER A 13 -8.41 -12.87 9.38
N LEU A 14 -8.85 -13.90 8.66
CA LEU A 14 -9.42 -13.72 7.33
C LEU A 14 -10.68 -12.88 7.38
N GLN A 15 -11.53 -13.11 8.38
CA GLN A 15 -12.77 -12.36 8.52
C GLN A 15 -12.49 -10.88 8.80
N MET A 16 -11.50 -10.59 9.61
CA MET A 16 -11.12 -9.20 9.87
C MET A 16 -10.66 -8.51 8.61
N ASN A 17 -9.85 -9.18 7.80
CA ASN A 17 -9.39 -8.63 6.55
C ASN A 17 -10.57 -8.35 5.61
N ASP A 18 -11.55 -9.25 5.56
CA ASP A 18 -12.71 -9.08 4.72
C ASP A 18 -13.53 -7.84 5.12
N ILE A 19 -13.59 -7.54 6.41
CA ILE A 19 -14.34 -6.38 6.90
C ILE A 19 -13.64 -5.08 6.50
N ARG A 20 -12.34 -4.98 6.74
CA ARG A 20 -11.61 -3.73 6.53
C ARG A 20 -11.02 -3.61 5.14
N HIS A 21 -10.60 -4.72 4.56
CA HIS A 21 -9.84 -4.73 3.31
C HIS A 21 -10.51 -5.67 2.31
N ASN A 22 -11.80 -5.45 2.02
CA ASN A 22 -12.48 -6.31 1.07
C ASN A 22 -12.03 -6.00 -0.35
N ASN A 23 -12.13 -7.01 -1.21
CA ASN A 23 -11.61 -6.92 -2.56
C ASN A 23 -12.28 -5.83 -3.39
N ALA A 24 -13.57 -5.62 -3.20
CA ALA A 24 -14.29 -4.59 -3.96
C ALA A 24 -13.80 -3.20 -3.62
N SER A 25 -13.56 -2.93 -2.34
CA SER A 25 -13.06 -1.63 -1.91
C SER A 25 -11.65 -1.39 -2.39
N ILE A 26 -10.79 -2.41 -2.30
CA ILE A 26 -9.41 -2.31 -2.76
C ILE A 26 -9.37 -2.08 -4.28
N LYS A 27 -10.17 -2.82 -5.04
CA LYS A 27 -10.27 -2.66 -6.49
C LYS A 27 -10.70 -1.24 -6.86
N HIS A 28 -11.74 -0.72 -6.19
CA HIS A 28 -12.20 0.63 -6.43
C HIS A 28 -11.09 1.64 -6.14
N PHE A 29 -10.43 1.49 -5.00
CA PHE A 29 -9.36 2.39 -4.58
C PHE A 29 -8.23 2.39 -5.61
N VAL A 30 -7.77 1.23 -6.02
CA VAL A 30 -6.65 1.10 -6.94
C VAL A 30 -7.00 1.68 -8.30
N ARG A 31 -8.21 1.44 -8.78
CA ARG A 31 -8.64 1.95 -10.09
C ARG A 31 -8.94 3.44 -10.07
N GLU A 32 -9.69 3.90 -9.08
CA GLU A 32 -10.16 5.28 -9.07
C GLU A 32 -9.15 6.26 -8.50
N HIS A 33 -8.39 5.85 -7.52
CA HIS A 33 -7.48 6.77 -6.83
C HIS A 33 -6.02 6.56 -7.17
N LEU A 34 -5.63 5.38 -7.62
CA LEU A 34 -4.25 5.12 -8.04
C LEU A 34 -4.11 5.04 -9.56
N GLY A 35 -5.21 5.03 -10.29
CA GLY A 35 -5.17 5.08 -11.74
C GLY A 35 -4.70 3.81 -12.42
N CYS A 36 -4.84 2.65 -11.76
CA CYS A 36 -4.47 1.38 -12.36
C CYS A 36 -5.53 0.92 -13.36
N ALA A 37 -5.11 0.53 -14.55
CA ALA A 37 -6.00 -0.01 -15.58
C ALA A 37 -5.98 -1.53 -15.61
N CYS A 38 -5.73 -2.17 -14.47
CA CYS A 38 -5.62 -3.63 -14.38
C CYS A 38 -6.97 -4.30 -14.69
N PRO A 39 -6.95 -5.47 -15.38
CA PRO A 39 -8.19 -6.20 -15.63
C PRO A 39 -8.75 -6.81 -14.36
N ASP A 40 -10.05 -7.15 -14.41
CA ASP A 40 -10.78 -7.60 -13.22
C ASP A 40 -10.15 -8.82 -12.55
N GLU A 41 -9.64 -9.76 -13.32
CA GLU A 41 -9.10 -11.00 -12.76
C GLU A 41 -7.86 -10.76 -11.89
N VAL A 42 -7.18 -9.64 -12.05
CA VAL A 42 -6.03 -9.29 -11.20
C VAL A 42 -6.48 -9.13 -9.74
N PHE A 43 -7.70 -8.64 -9.54
CA PHE A 43 -8.24 -8.36 -8.21
C PHE A 43 -8.88 -9.57 -7.54
N GLU A 44 -8.84 -10.74 -8.17
CA GLU A 44 -9.34 -11.97 -7.56
C GLU A 44 -8.38 -12.50 -6.51
N ASN A 45 -7.11 -12.13 -6.58
CA ASN A 45 -6.09 -12.57 -5.64
C ASN A 45 -5.45 -11.37 -4.99
N ILE A 46 -5.94 -10.99 -3.81
CA ILE A 46 -5.44 -9.86 -3.05
C ILE A 46 -5.03 -10.33 -1.67
N SER A 47 -3.78 -10.02 -1.30
CA SER A 47 -3.28 -10.21 0.05
C SER A 47 -3.12 -8.85 0.72
N ALA A 48 -3.69 -8.69 1.90
CA ALA A 48 -3.59 -7.46 2.67
C ALA A 48 -2.90 -7.74 4.00
N THR A 49 -1.85 -6.98 4.29
CA THR A 49 -1.08 -7.13 5.52
C THR A 49 -1.03 -5.78 6.24
N GLU A 50 -1.63 -5.70 7.41
CA GLU A 50 -1.56 -4.51 8.25
C GLU A 50 -0.25 -4.54 9.06
N GLN A 51 0.31 -3.38 9.29
CA GLN A 51 1.55 -3.21 10.05
C GLN A 51 2.66 -4.11 9.53
N SER A 52 2.86 -4.03 8.22
CA SER A 52 3.88 -4.82 7.54
C SER A 52 5.27 -4.45 8.03
N ASP A 53 6.16 -5.43 8.13
CA ASP A 53 7.55 -5.22 8.51
C ASP A 53 8.50 -5.07 7.32
N ILE A 54 7.96 -4.99 6.10
CA ILE A 54 8.78 -4.78 4.90
C ILE A 54 9.52 -3.45 4.98
N PHE A 55 8.87 -2.45 5.56
CA PHE A 55 9.42 -1.11 5.68
C PHE A 55 9.80 -0.80 7.11
N SER A 56 10.67 0.20 7.29
CA SER A 56 11.05 0.67 8.62
C SER A 56 9.92 1.43 9.33
N SER A 57 8.89 1.83 8.59
CA SER A 57 7.71 2.49 9.12
C SER A 57 6.52 1.56 9.01
N ALA A 58 5.56 1.68 9.93
CA ALA A 58 4.34 0.89 9.88
C ALA A 58 3.57 1.20 8.61
N SER A 59 3.09 0.17 7.94
CA SER A 59 2.39 0.31 6.67
C SER A 59 1.38 -0.80 6.49
N THR A 60 0.36 -0.52 5.68
CA THR A 60 -0.54 -1.54 5.19
C THR A 60 -0.14 -1.86 3.77
N VAL A 61 0.01 -3.13 3.46
CA VAL A 61 0.54 -3.58 2.18
C VAL A 61 -0.51 -4.44 1.48
N TYR A 62 -0.73 -4.16 0.19
CA TYR A 62 -1.56 -5.00 -0.67
C TYR A 62 -0.69 -5.62 -1.76
N GLU A 63 -0.80 -6.94 -1.91
CA GLU A 63 -0.19 -7.67 -3.01
C GLU A 63 -1.33 -8.16 -3.90
N ILE A 64 -1.40 -7.66 -5.12
CA ILE A 64 -2.58 -7.77 -5.96
C ILE A 64 -2.25 -8.52 -7.24
N GLY A 65 -2.82 -9.72 -7.37
CA GLY A 65 -2.78 -10.50 -8.60
C GLY A 65 -1.39 -10.90 -9.08
N GLY A 66 -0.40 -10.90 -8.19
CA GLY A 66 0.98 -11.18 -8.60
C GLY A 66 1.58 -10.11 -9.50
N ARG A 67 0.94 -8.95 -9.61
CA ARG A 67 1.38 -7.88 -10.52
C ARG A 67 1.64 -6.56 -9.84
N LEU A 68 0.86 -6.23 -8.81
CA LEU A 68 0.87 -4.89 -8.22
C LEU A 68 1.17 -4.98 -6.74
N PHE A 69 2.13 -4.20 -6.31
CA PHE A 69 2.49 -4.05 -4.91
C PHE A 69 2.14 -2.64 -4.47
N VAL A 70 1.27 -2.50 -3.49
CA VAL A 70 0.82 -1.22 -2.96
C VAL A 70 1.17 -1.14 -1.49
N ALA A 71 1.85 -0.06 -1.09
CA ALA A 71 2.17 0.19 0.32
C ALA A 71 1.52 1.49 0.74
N VAL A 72 0.73 1.45 1.80
CA VAL A 72 -0.02 2.60 2.30
C VAL A 72 0.55 3.03 3.65
N PHE A 73 0.94 4.29 3.74
CA PHE A 73 1.45 4.91 4.96
C PHE A 73 0.50 6.01 5.40
N VAL A 74 0.21 6.06 6.71
CA VAL A 74 -0.61 7.12 7.29
C VAL A 74 0.24 7.77 8.39
N PRO A 75 1.15 8.69 8.02
CA PRO A 75 2.08 9.26 8.99
C PRO A 75 1.37 10.26 9.91
N ALA A 76 1.84 10.33 11.16
CA ALA A 76 1.41 11.38 12.07
C ALA A 76 1.95 12.74 11.60
N ASP A 77 3.14 12.74 11.02
CA ASP A 77 3.79 13.94 10.49
C ASP A 77 4.46 13.59 9.17
N TRP A 78 3.96 14.19 8.09
CA TRP A 78 4.50 13.88 6.76
C TRP A 78 5.94 14.37 6.58
N LEU A 79 6.36 15.39 7.34
CA LEU A 79 7.74 15.89 7.25
C LEU A 79 8.73 14.85 7.77
N ASP A 80 8.35 14.11 8.82
CA ASP A 80 9.18 13.02 9.31
C ASP A 80 9.30 11.93 8.25
N MET A 81 8.20 11.59 7.61
CA MET A 81 8.21 10.59 6.54
C MET A 81 9.05 11.06 5.36
N ALA A 82 9.01 12.35 5.04
CA ALA A 82 9.79 12.91 3.94
C ALA A 82 11.29 12.64 4.11
N GLY A 83 11.78 12.69 5.34
CA GLY A 83 13.17 12.41 5.63
C GLY A 83 13.58 10.96 5.42
N HIS A 84 12.61 10.05 5.35
CA HIS A 84 12.86 8.62 5.17
C HIS A 84 12.40 8.10 3.80
N LEU A 85 11.92 9.00 2.93
CA LEU A 85 11.24 8.59 1.70
C LEU A 85 12.15 7.75 0.81
N GLY A 86 13.42 8.12 0.69
CA GLY A 86 14.35 7.38 -0.15
C GLY A 86 14.52 5.93 0.30
N LYS A 87 14.61 5.70 1.60
CA LYS A 87 14.75 4.35 2.13
C LYS A 87 13.47 3.53 1.92
N LEU A 88 12.31 4.16 2.08
CA LEU A 88 11.04 3.49 1.88
C LEU A 88 10.84 3.10 0.42
N VAL A 89 11.20 3.99 -0.50
CA VAL A 89 11.12 3.71 -1.93
C VAL A 89 12.04 2.56 -2.29
N GLU A 90 13.26 2.58 -1.78
CA GLU A 90 14.23 1.52 -2.08
C GLU A 90 13.74 0.16 -1.58
N ALA A 91 13.22 0.11 -0.36
CA ALA A 91 12.67 -1.13 0.20
C ALA A 91 11.51 -1.66 -0.64
N GLY A 92 10.64 -0.76 -1.10
CA GLY A 92 9.50 -1.14 -1.94
C GLY A 92 9.93 -1.67 -3.29
N LYS A 93 10.92 -1.03 -3.90
CA LYS A 93 11.47 -1.50 -5.19
C LYS A 93 12.10 -2.88 -5.05
N GLN A 94 12.86 -3.10 -3.98
CA GLN A 94 13.47 -4.40 -3.74
C GLN A 94 12.41 -5.48 -3.56
N PHE A 95 11.38 -5.21 -2.79
CA PHE A 95 10.29 -6.16 -2.59
C PHE A 95 9.59 -6.46 -3.92
N ARG A 96 9.29 -5.42 -4.70
CA ARG A 96 8.68 -5.58 -6.02
C ARG A 96 9.51 -6.53 -6.89
N ASP A 97 10.82 -6.28 -6.95
CA ASP A 97 11.70 -7.04 -7.84
C ASP A 97 11.89 -8.47 -7.35
N GLN A 98 12.02 -8.66 -6.04
CA GLN A 98 12.20 -10.01 -5.47
C GLN A 98 10.97 -10.89 -5.68
N HIS A 99 9.78 -10.30 -5.72
CA HIS A 99 8.53 -11.04 -5.86
C HIS A 99 7.99 -11.02 -7.29
N GLY A 100 8.69 -10.36 -8.22
CA GLY A 100 8.29 -10.33 -9.61
C GLY A 100 7.06 -9.48 -9.89
N TYR A 101 6.76 -8.49 -9.05
CA TYR A 101 5.64 -7.59 -9.30
C TYR A 101 6.00 -6.59 -10.40
N ASN A 102 5.01 -6.21 -11.18
CA ASN A 102 5.21 -5.30 -12.30
C ASN A 102 5.34 -3.85 -11.85
N ARG A 103 4.60 -3.45 -10.80
CA ARG A 103 4.59 -2.07 -10.33
C ARG A 103 4.57 -1.99 -8.82
N PHE A 104 5.19 -0.92 -8.32
CA PHE A 104 5.13 -0.54 -6.92
C PHE A 104 4.46 0.84 -6.81
N ARG A 105 3.36 0.91 -6.07
CA ARG A 105 2.66 2.17 -5.82
C ARG A 105 2.73 2.48 -4.33
N MET A 106 3.39 3.59 -4.01
CA MET A 106 3.50 4.07 -2.63
C MET A 106 2.40 5.10 -2.40
N VAL A 107 1.60 4.87 -1.38
CA VAL A 107 0.49 5.76 -1.02
C VAL A 107 0.79 6.38 0.34
N ILE A 108 0.75 7.71 0.40
CA ILE A 108 0.90 8.44 1.65
C ILE A 108 -0.39 9.22 1.88
N ALA A 109 -1.09 8.91 2.97
CA ALA A 109 -2.37 9.54 3.29
C ALA A 109 -2.16 10.58 4.37
N THR A 110 -2.53 11.82 4.08
CA THR A 110 -2.36 12.92 5.01
C THR A 110 -3.39 14.01 4.72
N GLU A 111 -3.81 14.72 5.78
CA GLU A 111 -4.71 15.86 5.63
C GLU A 111 -3.97 17.16 5.27
N ASP A 112 -2.66 17.16 5.37
CA ASP A 112 -1.87 18.37 5.14
C ASP A 112 -1.82 18.68 3.64
N ASN A 113 -2.27 19.88 3.27
CA ASN A 113 -2.33 20.29 1.86
C ASN A 113 -0.95 20.55 1.26
N ASP A 114 0.06 20.81 2.08
CA ASP A 114 1.42 21.07 1.58
C ASP A 114 2.19 19.80 1.31
N ALA A 115 1.69 18.66 1.81
CA ALA A 115 2.43 17.40 1.74
C ALA A 115 2.64 16.93 0.31
N GLU A 116 1.66 17.09 -0.56
CA GLU A 116 1.76 16.57 -1.91
C GLU A 116 2.93 17.18 -2.66
N ASN A 117 3.03 18.50 -2.66
CA ASN A 117 4.14 19.18 -3.36
C ASN A 117 5.50 18.83 -2.75
N GLY A 118 5.57 18.81 -1.42
CA GLY A 118 6.83 18.51 -0.74
C GLY A 118 7.31 17.09 -0.98
N LEU A 119 6.42 16.13 -0.81
CA LEU A 119 6.76 14.72 -0.99
C LEU A 119 7.07 14.42 -2.46
N ARG A 120 6.29 14.98 -3.38
CA ARG A 120 6.51 14.74 -4.80
C ARG A 120 7.85 15.30 -5.28
N ARG A 121 8.23 16.47 -4.77
CA ARG A 121 9.53 17.05 -5.10
C ARG A 121 10.67 16.13 -4.66
N ILE A 122 10.59 15.64 -3.42
CA ILE A 122 11.62 14.74 -2.90
C ILE A 122 11.64 13.45 -3.71
N PHE A 123 10.46 12.88 -4.00
CA PHE A 123 10.35 11.65 -4.76
C PHE A 123 11.00 11.79 -6.14
N ASN A 124 10.69 12.88 -6.84
CA ASN A 124 11.20 13.09 -8.19
C ASN A 124 12.72 13.27 -8.24
N ASP A 125 13.30 13.73 -7.14
CA ASP A 125 14.74 13.93 -7.04
C ASP A 125 15.50 12.69 -6.57
N LEU A 126 14.80 11.60 -6.19
CA LEU A 126 15.47 10.40 -5.73
C LEU A 126 16.19 9.70 -6.85
N PRO A 127 17.44 9.23 -6.62
CA PRO A 127 18.15 8.42 -7.61
C PRO A 127 17.46 7.07 -7.78
N GLY A 128 17.49 6.52 -8.98
CA GLY A 128 16.97 5.18 -9.22
C GLY A 128 15.47 5.07 -9.34
N ILE A 129 14.75 6.17 -9.41
CA ILE A 129 13.31 6.14 -9.69
C ILE A 129 13.12 5.65 -11.13
N ASP A 130 12.25 4.66 -11.29
CA ASP A 130 11.94 4.10 -12.60
C ASP A 130 10.45 4.33 -12.93
N ASP A 131 10.05 3.92 -14.13
CA ASP A 131 8.68 4.11 -14.59
C ASP A 131 7.68 3.14 -13.98
N LYS A 132 8.15 2.23 -13.11
CA LYS A 132 7.31 1.24 -12.43
C LYS A 132 7.14 1.56 -10.95
N THR A 133 7.62 2.70 -10.50
CA THR A 133 7.49 3.16 -9.12
C THR A 133 6.70 4.46 -9.10
N HIS A 134 5.59 4.48 -8.37
CA HIS A 134 4.68 5.62 -8.37
C HIS A 134 4.40 6.09 -6.95
N LEU A 135 4.28 7.41 -6.80
CA LEU A 135 3.89 8.03 -5.54
C LEU A 135 2.49 8.62 -5.65
N HIS A 136 1.66 8.34 -4.66
CA HIS A 136 0.33 8.91 -4.55
C HIS A 136 0.18 9.54 -3.17
N VAL A 137 -0.15 10.82 -3.11
CA VAL A 137 -0.43 11.54 -1.86
C VAL A 137 -1.91 11.87 -1.87
N ILE A 138 -2.65 11.31 -0.91
CA ILE A 138 -4.11 11.40 -0.89
C ILE A 138 -4.61 11.76 0.51
N LYS A 139 -5.89 12.13 0.59
CA LYS A 139 -6.55 12.33 1.88
C LYS A 139 -6.92 10.99 2.50
N PRO A 140 -6.83 10.85 3.84
CA PRO A 140 -7.15 9.58 4.50
C PRO A 140 -8.55 9.07 4.23
N GLY A 141 -9.51 9.95 4.00
CA GLY A 141 -10.89 9.55 3.70
C GLY A 141 -11.05 8.79 2.40
N LEU A 142 -10.03 8.78 1.54
CA LEU A 142 -10.07 8.05 0.27
C LEU A 142 -9.52 6.63 0.38
N LEU A 143 -8.98 6.24 1.53
CA LEU A 143 -8.43 4.90 1.72
C LEU A 143 -9.52 3.84 1.64
N PRO A 144 -9.15 2.59 1.28
CA PRO A 144 -10.15 1.54 1.04
C PRO A 144 -10.74 0.91 2.30
N TRP A 145 -10.34 1.38 3.49
CA TRP A 145 -10.91 0.88 4.74
C TRP A 145 -11.65 1.95 5.52
#